data_3c371946a431226a63c8c14d022fd8ef
#
_entry.id   3c371946a431226a63c8c14d022fd8ef
#
_cell.length_a   1.000
_cell.length_b   1.000
_cell.length_c   1.000
_cell.angle_alpha   90.00
_cell.angle_beta   90.00
_cell.angle_gamma   90.00
#
_symmetry.space_group_name_H-M   'P 1'
#
loop_
_entity.id
_entity.type
_entity.pdbx_description
1 polymer ?
#
loop_
_entity_poly.entity_id
_entity_poly.type
_entity_poly.pdbx_seq_one_letter_code
_entity_poly.pdbx_strand_id
1 'polypeptide(L)'
;MDDHINGNEVWDAVIDGTYTFTGTKHYDPAEKRDIDIHVIYHSSGNKLQTNVGMARAIEAHRKVDMVVAHAQFFTSAARYADIILPLTTEWERFDGLFGGTLGHKSNREMMVAYQQIIDPLYEAKSDQDIACELAEKLGIARADVYPFDVKQQYFNQLASMEVCDEDGKTYVPAVGITQEDIDELGVEGEPQE
;
A
#
# COMPACT_ATOMS: atom_id res chain seq x y z
N MET A 1 9.54 1.31 13.69
CA MET A 1 8.45 2.03 14.40
C MET A 1 7.66 0.98 15.14
N ASP A 2 7.71 0.99 16.45
CA ASP A 2 7.21 -0.13 17.27
C ASP A 2 5.80 0.14 17.82
N ASP A 3 5.27 1.34 17.65
CA ASP A 3 3.98 1.74 18.16
C ASP A 3 2.92 1.74 17.06
N HIS A 4 1.80 1.08 17.35
CA HIS A 4 0.63 1.02 16.47
C HIS A 4 -0.58 1.56 17.19
N ILE A 5 -1.27 2.52 16.57
CA ILE A 5 -2.53 3.02 17.04
C ILE A 5 -3.66 2.18 16.45
N ASN A 6 -4.60 1.72 17.29
CA ASN A 6 -5.77 1.03 16.81
C ASN A 6 -6.56 1.91 15.82
N GLY A 7 -6.96 1.37 14.68
CA GLY A 7 -7.65 2.11 13.64
C GLY A 7 -8.95 2.80 14.10
N ASN A 8 -9.59 2.29 15.16
CA ASN A 8 -10.78 2.90 15.74
C ASN A 8 -10.45 4.06 16.71
N GLU A 9 -9.19 4.19 17.14
CA GLU A 9 -8.72 5.17 18.12
C GLU A 9 -7.86 6.28 17.47
N VAL A 10 -7.54 6.14 16.18
CA VAL A 10 -6.59 7.03 15.50
C VAL A 10 -6.98 8.50 15.56
N TRP A 11 -8.27 8.82 15.43
CA TRP A 11 -8.74 10.20 15.49
C TRP A 11 -8.70 10.77 16.91
N ASP A 12 -9.03 9.94 17.89
CA ASP A 12 -8.94 10.30 19.29
C ASP A 12 -7.48 10.50 19.72
N ALA A 13 -6.57 9.67 19.22
CA ALA A 13 -5.14 9.84 19.45
C ALA A 13 -4.62 11.20 18.96
N VAL A 14 -5.05 11.64 17.77
CA VAL A 14 -4.73 12.97 17.25
C VAL A 14 -5.31 14.07 18.14
N ILE A 15 -6.57 13.95 18.55
CA ILE A 15 -7.30 15.00 19.24
C ILE A 15 -6.90 15.07 20.72
N ASP A 16 -6.87 13.94 21.38
CA ASP A 16 -6.67 13.85 22.83
C ASP A 16 -5.18 13.73 23.21
N GLY A 17 -4.31 13.46 22.23
CA GLY A 17 -2.86 13.33 22.48
C GLY A 17 -2.48 12.07 23.25
N THR A 18 -3.37 11.06 23.26
CA THR A 18 -3.11 9.77 23.91
C THR A 18 -3.70 8.62 23.10
N TYR A 19 -3.09 7.45 23.18
CA TYR A 19 -3.60 6.23 22.56
C TYR A 19 -3.40 5.03 23.48
N THR A 20 -4.09 3.94 23.17
CA THR A 20 -3.96 2.68 23.90
C THR A 20 -2.99 1.77 23.17
N PHE A 21 -1.80 1.60 23.74
CA PHE A 21 -0.84 0.62 23.23
C PHE A 21 -1.22 -0.77 23.76
N THR A 22 -1.44 -1.71 22.86
CA THR A 22 -1.83 -3.08 23.18
C THR A 22 -0.66 -4.07 23.11
N GLY A 23 0.57 -3.55 22.95
CA GLY A 23 1.77 -4.36 22.81
C GLY A 23 1.96 -4.95 21.40
N THR A 24 3.12 -5.55 21.21
CA THR A 24 3.45 -6.28 19.96
C THR A 24 3.03 -7.75 20.02
N LYS A 25 2.69 -8.23 21.22
CA LYS A 25 2.25 -9.61 21.47
C LYS A 25 0.81 -9.61 21.96
N HIS A 26 0.06 -10.59 21.52
CA HIS A 26 -1.37 -10.72 21.80
C HIS A 26 -1.76 -10.69 23.30
N TYR A 27 -0.81 -10.85 24.20
CA TYR A 27 -1.05 -10.94 25.66
C TYR A 27 -0.43 -9.79 26.45
N ASP A 28 0.13 -8.80 25.79
CA ASP A 28 0.67 -7.63 26.52
C ASP A 28 -0.49 -6.82 27.11
N PRO A 29 -0.38 -6.36 28.34
CA PRO A 29 -1.42 -5.51 28.94
C PRO A 29 -1.53 -4.20 28.17
N ALA A 30 -2.76 -3.72 28.01
CA ALA A 30 -3.02 -2.43 27.41
C ALA A 30 -2.46 -1.30 28.29
N GLU A 31 -1.75 -0.37 27.67
CA GLU A 31 -1.12 0.77 28.34
C GLU A 31 -1.52 2.06 27.63
N LYS A 32 -1.92 3.08 28.38
CA LYS A 32 -2.13 4.42 27.82
C LYS A 32 -0.79 5.13 27.66
N ARG A 33 -0.54 5.66 26.46
CA ARG A 33 0.68 6.41 26.12
C ARG A 33 0.33 7.76 25.54
N ASP A 34 1.16 8.74 25.84
CA ASP A 34 1.07 10.05 25.21
C ASP A 34 1.62 10.02 23.78
N ILE A 35 1.02 10.81 22.91
CA ILE A 35 1.46 10.97 21.52
C ILE A 35 1.18 12.39 21.04
N ASP A 36 2.10 12.93 20.25
CA ASP A 36 1.95 14.23 19.59
C ASP A 36 2.04 14.05 18.07
N ILE A 37 0.89 14.20 17.39
CA ILE A 37 0.76 13.94 15.97
C ILE A 37 0.63 15.25 15.22
N HIS A 38 1.62 15.56 14.40
CA HIS A 38 1.70 16.76 13.57
C HIS A 38 1.25 16.57 12.13
N VAL A 39 1.33 15.35 11.62
CA VAL A 39 1.04 15.06 10.21
C VAL A 39 0.11 13.85 10.09
N ILE A 40 -0.91 13.98 9.26
CA ILE A 40 -1.71 12.86 8.78
C ILE A 40 -1.33 12.59 7.33
N TYR A 41 -0.83 11.38 7.04
CA TYR A 41 -0.44 10.96 5.71
C TYR A 41 -1.28 9.78 5.24
N HIS A 42 -2.17 10.03 4.27
CA HIS A 42 -3.02 9.02 3.67
C HIS A 42 -2.36 8.44 2.43
N SER A 43 -1.68 7.31 2.58
CA SER A 43 -1.09 6.59 1.44
C SER A 43 -2.08 5.67 0.74
N SER A 44 -3.24 5.39 1.33
CA SER A 44 -4.26 4.54 0.71
C SER A 44 -5.66 4.78 1.27
N GLY A 45 -6.65 4.64 0.40
CA GLY A 45 -8.06 4.64 0.75
C GLY A 45 -8.60 6.00 1.23
N ASN A 46 -9.89 6.03 1.45
CA ASN A 46 -10.62 7.22 1.92
C ASN A 46 -10.96 7.07 3.42
N LYS A 47 -9.96 7.15 4.29
CA LYS A 47 -10.09 6.89 5.73
C LYS A 47 -11.08 7.81 6.42
N LEU A 48 -11.26 9.04 5.92
CA LEU A 48 -12.26 9.97 6.45
C LEU A 48 -13.68 9.40 6.34
N GLN A 49 -13.95 8.59 5.32
CA GLN A 49 -15.26 8.00 5.08
C GLN A 49 -15.35 6.53 5.53
N THR A 50 -14.27 5.79 5.46
CA THR A 50 -14.28 4.35 5.74
C THR A 50 -14.02 3.99 7.19
N ASN A 51 -13.38 4.88 7.96
CA ASN A 51 -13.22 4.67 9.39
C ASN A 51 -14.42 5.24 10.17
N VAL A 52 -14.64 4.72 11.35
CA VAL A 52 -15.69 5.21 12.26
C VAL A 52 -15.37 6.62 12.77
N GLY A 53 -16.40 7.41 13.09
CA GLY A 53 -16.24 8.70 13.74
C GLY A 53 -15.87 9.86 12.81
N MET A 54 -16.58 10.04 11.68
CA MET A 54 -16.29 11.10 10.71
C MET A 54 -16.16 12.50 11.33
N ALA A 55 -16.98 12.85 12.31
CA ALA A 55 -16.90 14.17 12.97
C ALA A 55 -15.54 14.35 13.67
N ARG A 56 -15.10 13.34 14.40
CA ARG A 56 -13.77 13.32 15.05
C ARG A 56 -12.65 13.29 14.01
N ALA A 57 -12.83 12.57 12.90
CA ALA A 57 -11.86 12.58 11.82
C ALA A 57 -11.66 13.99 11.23
N ILE A 58 -12.74 14.72 10.98
CA ILE A 58 -12.68 16.12 10.49
C ILE A 58 -11.97 17.02 11.50
N GLU A 59 -12.27 16.87 12.79
CA GLU A 59 -11.60 17.60 13.85
C GLU A 59 -10.11 17.30 13.89
N ALA A 60 -9.71 16.03 13.79
CA ALA A 60 -8.33 15.58 13.74
C ALA A 60 -7.57 16.19 12.54
N HIS A 61 -8.18 16.16 11.34
CA HIS A 61 -7.58 16.76 10.14
C HIS A 61 -7.37 18.27 10.24
N ARG A 62 -8.21 18.97 11.01
CA ARG A 62 -8.08 20.41 11.24
C ARG A 62 -7.10 20.76 12.36
N LYS A 63 -6.76 19.81 13.20
CA LYS A 63 -5.87 20.01 14.35
C LYS A 63 -4.40 19.88 13.98
N VAL A 64 -4.05 18.95 13.10
CA VAL A 64 -2.66 18.69 12.70
C VAL A 64 -2.08 19.83 11.87
N ASP A 65 -0.76 19.91 11.81
CA ASP A 65 -0.04 20.94 11.06
C ASP A 65 -0.13 20.72 9.54
N MET A 66 -0.26 19.47 9.08
CA MET A 66 -0.32 19.13 7.68
C MET A 66 -1.07 17.80 7.43
N VAL A 67 -1.86 17.79 6.37
CA VAL A 67 -2.52 16.59 5.85
C VAL A 67 -2.09 16.35 4.41
N VAL A 68 -1.56 15.17 4.13
CA VAL A 68 -1.19 14.72 2.78
C VAL A 68 -2.08 13.55 2.39
N ALA A 69 -2.54 13.52 1.14
CA ALA A 69 -3.33 12.40 0.64
C ALA A 69 -2.87 11.96 -0.76
N HIS A 70 -2.61 10.67 -0.91
CA HIS A 70 -2.56 10.05 -2.22
C HIS A 70 -3.99 9.82 -2.71
N ALA A 71 -4.31 10.24 -3.91
CA ALA A 71 -5.67 10.11 -4.41
C ALA A 71 -5.75 9.98 -5.93
N GLN A 72 -6.54 9.02 -6.39
CA GLN A 72 -6.96 8.89 -7.80
C GLN A 72 -8.15 9.81 -8.09
N PHE A 73 -8.98 10.08 -7.08
CA PHE A 73 -10.21 10.86 -7.19
C PHE A 73 -10.31 11.84 -6.02
N PHE A 74 -11.09 12.91 -6.20
CA PHE A 74 -11.34 13.91 -5.17
C PHE A 74 -12.26 13.36 -4.06
N THR A 75 -11.74 12.40 -3.30
CA THR A 75 -12.43 11.78 -2.16
C THR A 75 -12.63 12.74 -1.00
N SER A 76 -13.40 12.34 0.02
CA SER A 76 -13.53 13.16 1.24
C SER A 76 -12.18 13.40 1.92
N ALA A 77 -11.30 12.40 2.00
CA ALA A 77 -9.97 12.58 2.57
C ALA A 77 -9.14 13.56 1.76
N ALA A 78 -9.15 13.46 0.43
CA ALA A 78 -8.45 14.39 -0.46
C ALA A 78 -8.94 15.85 -0.31
N ARG A 79 -10.26 16.06 -0.05
CA ARG A 79 -10.83 17.39 0.16
C ARG A 79 -10.39 18.07 1.46
N TYR A 80 -9.93 17.30 2.42
CA TYR A 80 -9.41 17.80 3.71
C TYR A 80 -7.89 17.78 3.75
N ALA A 81 -7.22 17.37 2.67
CA ALA A 81 -5.77 17.40 2.57
C ALA A 81 -5.25 18.78 2.14
N ASP A 82 -4.12 19.18 2.70
CA ASP A 82 -3.37 20.38 2.30
C ASP A 82 -2.59 20.10 1.02
N ILE A 83 -2.13 18.86 0.84
CA ILE A 83 -1.39 18.40 -0.34
C ILE A 83 -2.05 17.13 -0.87
N ILE A 84 -2.37 17.13 -2.16
CA ILE A 84 -2.86 15.97 -2.87
C ILE A 84 -1.79 15.50 -3.85
N LEU A 85 -1.39 14.24 -3.71
CA LEU A 85 -0.47 13.57 -4.62
C LEU A 85 -1.29 12.67 -5.55
N PRO A 86 -1.37 13.00 -6.85
CA PRO A 86 -2.20 12.25 -7.78
C PRO A 86 -1.61 10.85 -8.02
N LEU A 87 -2.48 9.83 -7.89
CA LEU A 87 -2.12 8.43 -8.09
C LEU A 87 -2.53 7.91 -9.45
N THR A 88 -1.72 7.03 -9.99
CA THR A 88 -2.09 6.17 -11.10
C THR A 88 -3.21 5.20 -10.70
N THR A 89 -4.06 4.89 -11.66
CA THR A 89 -5.01 3.78 -11.56
C THR A 89 -4.32 2.44 -11.84
N GLU A 90 -5.01 1.33 -11.64
CA GLU A 90 -4.51 0.00 -11.98
C GLU A 90 -4.20 -0.18 -13.47
N TRP A 91 -4.85 0.61 -14.35
CA TRP A 91 -4.65 0.58 -15.79
C TRP A 91 -3.39 1.32 -16.25
N GLU A 92 -2.88 2.21 -15.41
CA GLU A 92 -1.76 3.11 -15.69
C GLU A 92 -0.43 2.62 -15.11
N ARG A 93 -0.40 1.46 -14.46
CA ARG A 93 0.81 0.90 -13.85
C ARG A 93 0.84 -0.61 -13.90
N PHE A 94 2.03 -1.18 -13.79
CA PHE A 94 2.17 -2.55 -13.35
C PHE A 94 1.84 -2.58 -11.85
N ASP A 95 0.80 -3.30 -11.51
CA ASP A 95 0.45 -3.50 -10.10
C ASP A 95 0.68 -4.96 -9.76
N GLY A 96 1.31 -5.16 -8.62
CA GLY A 96 1.62 -6.51 -8.19
C GLY A 96 0.37 -7.35 -8.00
N LEU A 97 0.61 -8.60 -7.75
CA LEU A 97 -0.44 -9.58 -7.55
C LEU A 97 -1.28 -9.24 -6.34
N PHE A 98 -2.48 -8.78 -6.61
CA PHE A 98 -3.49 -8.69 -5.58
C PHE A 98 -4.23 -10.02 -5.37
N GLY A 99 -3.51 -11.06 -4.95
CA GLY A 99 -4.11 -12.06 -4.10
C GLY A 99 -4.70 -11.44 -2.83
N GLY A 100 -4.29 -10.18 -2.54
CA GLY A 100 -4.60 -9.49 -1.31
C GLY A 100 -5.96 -8.84 -1.23
N THR A 101 -6.40 -8.03 -2.17
CA THR A 101 -7.60 -7.22 -1.94
C THR A 101 -8.89 -7.90 -2.32
N LEU A 102 -8.87 -8.72 -3.33
CA LEU A 102 -10.01 -9.55 -3.71
C LEU A 102 -9.85 -10.98 -3.20
N GLY A 103 -8.64 -11.52 -3.22
CA GLY A 103 -8.37 -12.91 -2.89
C GLY A 103 -8.44 -13.25 -1.41
N HIS A 104 -8.11 -12.35 -0.47
CA HIS A 104 -8.22 -12.70 0.95
C HIS A 104 -9.68 -12.78 1.44
N LYS A 105 -10.60 -12.25 0.67
CA LYS A 105 -12.04 -12.36 0.95
C LYS A 105 -12.68 -13.61 0.35
N SER A 106 -12.01 -14.23 -0.63
CA SER A 106 -12.46 -15.44 -1.29
C SER A 106 -11.34 -16.45 -1.18
N ASN A 107 -11.31 -17.34 -0.36
CA ASN A 107 -10.52 -18.55 -0.22
C ASN A 107 -9.12 -18.63 -0.90
N ARG A 108 -8.62 -17.53 -1.45
CA ARG A 108 -7.36 -17.44 -2.19
C ARG A 108 -7.30 -18.24 -3.50
N GLU A 109 -8.44 -18.53 -4.08
CA GLU A 109 -8.55 -19.29 -5.33
C GLU A 109 -8.41 -18.42 -6.58
N MET A 110 -8.38 -17.11 -6.42
CA MET A 110 -8.26 -16.17 -7.52
C MET A 110 -7.11 -15.20 -7.27
N MET A 111 -6.30 -15.04 -8.29
CA MET A 111 -5.24 -14.05 -8.36
C MET A 111 -5.51 -13.10 -9.53
N VAL A 112 -5.25 -11.84 -9.30
CA VAL A 112 -5.39 -10.81 -10.33
C VAL A 112 -4.04 -10.13 -10.50
N ALA A 113 -3.48 -10.25 -11.69
CA ALA A 113 -2.29 -9.54 -12.09
C ALA A 113 -2.70 -8.34 -12.95
N TYR A 114 -2.27 -7.16 -12.58
CA TYR A 114 -2.52 -5.94 -13.34
C TYR A 114 -1.30 -5.59 -14.18
N GLN A 115 -1.49 -5.57 -15.48
CA GLN A 115 -0.49 -5.09 -16.42
C GLN A 115 -0.85 -3.66 -16.83
N GLN A 116 0.14 -2.83 -17.02
CA GLN A 116 -0.08 -1.48 -17.54
C GLN A 116 -0.68 -1.54 -18.95
N ILE A 117 -1.78 -0.84 -19.17
CA ILE A 117 -2.52 -0.80 -20.45
C ILE A 117 -2.41 0.58 -21.10
N ILE A 118 -2.34 1.63 -20.28
CA ILE A 118 -2.21 3.02 -20.73
C ILE A 118 -1.10 3.72 -19.96
N ASP A 119 -0.54 4.76 -20.55
CA ASP A 119 0.41 5.62 -19.85
C ASP A 119 -0.28 6.42 -18.73
N PRO A 120 0.43 6.73 -17.63
CA PRO A 120 -0.08 7.58 -16.57
C PRO A 120 -0.61 8.91 -17.12
N LEU A 121 -1.79 9.30 -16.66
CA LEU A 121 -2.40 10.56 -17.05
C LEU A 121 -1.85 11.72 -16.22
N TYR A 122 -1.49 12.79 -16.89
CA TYR A 122 -0.99 14.04 -16.27
C TYR A 122 0.24 13.80 -15.38
N GLU A 123 0.15 14.21 -14.11
CA GLU A 123 1.23 14.09 -13.12
C GLU A 123 1.04 12.89 -12.18
N ALA A 124 0.13 11.97 -12.51
CA ALA A 124 -0.12 10.80 -11.68
C ALA A 124 1.10 9.88 -11.63
N LYS A 125 1.42 9.43 -10.41
CA LYS A 125 2.52 8.50 -10.12
C LYS A 125 2.02 7.33 -9.29
N SER A 126 2.76 6.23 -9.31
CA SER A 126 2.47 5.13 -8.39
C SER A 126 2.80 5.50 -6.94
N ASP A 127 2.17 4.84 -5.98
CA ASP A 127 2.53 4.99 -4.56
C ASP A 127 4.01 4.73 -4.31
N GLN A 128 4.58 3.78 -5.03
CA GLN A 128 6.01 3.44 -4.97
C GLN A 128 6.89 4.60 -5.44
N ASP A 129 6.56 5.21 -6.57
CA ASP A 129 7.34 6.33 -7.11
C ASP A 129 7.27 7.54 -6.18
N ILE A 130 6.09 7.84 -5.65
CA ILE A 130 5.89 8.90 -4.67
C ILE A 130 6.73 8.65 -3.41
N ALA A 131 6.69 7.42 -2.89
CA ALA A 131 7.48 7.05 -1.70
C ALA A 131 8.99 7.17 -1.95
N CYS A 132 9.46 6.71 -3.11
CA CYS A 132 10.86 6.81 -3.50
C CYS A 132 11.32 8.26 -3.66
N GLU A 133 10.54 9.10 -4.37
CA GLU A 133 10.88 10.51 -4.55
C GLU A 133 10.89 11.29 -3.23
N LEU A 134 9.97 10.95 -2.32
CA LEU A 134 9.97 11.52 -0.98
C LEU A 134 11.20 11.09 -0.19
N ALA A 135 11.57 9.82 -0.24
CA ALA A 135 12.75 9.28 0.40
C ALA A 135 14.04 9.94 -0.11
N GLU A 136 14.16 10.12 -1.43
CA GLU A 136 15.31 10.82 -2.04
C GLU A 136 15.43 12.26 -1.55
N LYS A 137 14.32 12.98 -1.39
CA LYS A 137 14.32 14.34 -0.80
C LYS A 137 14.73 14.34 0.68
N LEU A 138 14.56 13.23 1.38
CA LEU A 138 15.00 13.03 2.76
C LEU A 138 16.43 12.46 2.85
N GLY A 139 17.10 12.27 1.71
CA GLY A 139 18.48 11.75 1.67
C GLY A 139 18.60 10.23 1.73
N ILE A 140 17.49 9.51 1.50
CA ILE A 140 17.44 8.05 1.44
C ILE A 140 17.46 7.64 -0.03
N ALA A 141 18.37 6.76 -0.43
CA ALA A 141 18.46 6.32 -1.81
C ALA A 141 17.22 5.48 -2.21
N ARG A 142 16.76 5.66 -3.46
CA ARG A 142 15.63 4.87 -4.00
C ARG A 142 15.83 3.36 -3.82
N ALA A 143 17.05 2.87 -4.08
CA ALA A 143 17.38 1.46 -3.95
C ALA A 143 17.26 0.91 -2.50
N ASP A 144 17.36 1.77 -1.48
CA ASP A 144 17.16 1.37 -0.09
C ASP A 144 15.68 1.24 0.28
N VAL A 145 14.79 1.88 -0.49
CA VAL A 145 13.33 1.80 -0.32
C VAL A 145 12.76 0.66 -1.17
N TYR A 146 13.09 0.68 -2.48
CA TYR A 146 12.71 -0.35 -3.44
C TYR A 146 13.90 -0.69 -4.33
N PRO A 147 14.53 -1.87 -4.14
CA PRO A 147 15.74 -2.26 -4.88
C PRO A 147 15.48 -2.59 -6.35
N PHE A 148 14.24 -2.88 -6.71
CA PHE A 148 13.84 -3.21 -8.08
C PHE A 148 12.85 -2.18 -8.61
N ASP A 149 12.82 -2.00 -9.93
CA ASP A 149 11.74 -1.26 -10.57
C ASP A 149 10.41 -2.02 -10.53
N VAL A 150 9.32 -1.35 -10.90
CA VAL A 150 7.97 -1.89 -10.79
C VAL A 150 7.77 -3.14 -11.67
N LYS A 151 8.37 -3.18 -12.85
CA LYS A 151 8.26 -4.32 -13.76
C LYS A 151 8.99 -5.54 -13.21
N GLN A 152 10.22 -5.33 -12.70
CA GLN A 152 10.98 -6.40 -12.08
C GLN A 152 10.28 -6.93 -10.82
N GLN A 153 9.69 -6.06 -10.00
CA GLN A 153 8.91 -6.50 -8.84
C GLN A 153 7.68 -7.31 -9.26
N TYR A 154 6.97 -6.87 -10.27
CA TYR A 154 5.83 -7.58 -10.83
C TYR A 154 6.25 -8.99 -11.30
N PHE A 155 7.33 -9.07 -12.09
CA PHE A 155 7.89 -10.34 -12.52
C PHE A 155 8.29 -11.23 -11.33
N ASN A 156 9.03 -10.69 -10.36
CA ASN A 156 9.46 -11.46 -9.18
C ASN A 156 8.28 -12.02 -8.39
N GLN A 157 7.19 -11.26 -8.29
CA GLN A 157 5.97 -11.72 -7.64
C GLN A 157 5.30 -12.85 -8.42
N LEU A 158 5.18 -12.72 -9.74
CA LEU A 158 4.65 -13.79 -10.61
C LEU A 158 5.50 -15.04 -10.52
N ALA A 159 6.81 -14.91 -10.64
CA ALA A 159 7.77 -16.01 -10.63
C ALA A 159 7.84 -16.73 -9.27
N SER A 160 7.55 -16.03 -8.19
CA SER A 160 7.55 -16.64 -6.84
C SER A 160 6.23 -17.31 -6.45
N MET A 161 5.23 -17.25 -7.33
CA MET A 161 3.92 -17.78 -7.00
C MET A 161 3.84 -19.28 -7.25
N GLU A 162 3.36 -19.98 -6.25
CA GLU A 162 3.10 -21.41 -6.31
C GLU A 162 1.65 -21.73 -5.94
N VAL A 163 1.11 -22.74 -6.54
CA VAL A 163 -0.18 -23.33 -6.20
C VAL A 163 0.03 -24.76 -5.73
N CYS A 164 -0.80 -25.19 -4.79
CA CYS A 164 -0.79 -26.58 -4.34
C CYS A 164 -1.47 -27.45 -5.39
N ASP A 165 -0.79 -28.48 -5.84
CA ASP A 165 -1.30 -29.43 -6.81
C ASP A 165 -2.45 -30.30 -6.20
N GLU A 166 -3.12 -31.07 -7.04
CA GLU A 166 -4.26 -31.93 -6.68
C GLU A 166 -3.94 -32.94 -5.56
N ASP A 167 -2.65 -33.28 -5.38
CA ASP A 167 -2.20 -34.20 -4.31
C ASP A 167 -2.26 -33.51 -2.91
N GLY A 168 -2.45 -32.20 -2.84
CA GLY A 168 -2.48 -31.40 -1.62
C GLY A 168 -1.14 -31.28 -0.89
N LYS A 169 -0.02 -31.58 -1.54
CA LYS A 169 1.33 -31.59 -0.95
C LYS A 169 2.40 -30.98 -1.82
N THR A 170 2.28 -31.12 -3.12
CA THR A 170 3.24 -30.62 -4.09
C THR A 170 2.86 -29.18 -4.46
N TYR A 171 3.85 -28.30 -4.51
CA TYR A 171 3.67 -26.93 -4.97
C TYR A 171 4.32 -26.78 -6.33
N VAL A 172 3.59 -26.21 -7.25
CA VAL A 172 4.02 -25.98 -8.63
C VAL A 172 3.87 -24.48 -8.98
N PRO A 173 4.65 -23.93 -9.93
CA PRO A 173 4.47 -22.56 -10.37
C PRO A 173 3.01 -22.27 -10.72
N ALA A 174 2.49 -21.16 -10.24
CA ALA A 174 1.11 -20.77 -10.52
C ALA A 174 0.92 -20.26 -11.96
N VAL A 175 2.00 -19.83 -12.59
CA VAL A 175 2.04 -19.26 -13.94
C VAL A 175 3.22 -19.85 -14.68
N GLY A 176 2.99 -20.35 -15.91
CA GLY A 176 4.08 -20.68 -16.81
C GLY A 176 4.67 -19.40 -17.40
N ILE A 177 5.95 -19.15 -17.14
CA ILE A 177 6.66 -17.98 -17.63
C ILE A 177 7.63 -18.43 -18.73
N THR A 178 7.48 -17.88 -19.90
CA THR A 178 8.35 -18.18 -21.05
C THR A 178 9.50 -17.18 -21.17
N GLN A 179 10.54 -17.54 -21.93
CA GLN A 179 11.61 -16.58 -22.25
C GLN A 179 11.06 -15.37 -23.03
N GLU A 180 10.03 -15.56 -23.85
CA GLU A 180 9.37 -14.48 -24.58
C GLU A 180 8.72 -13.46 -23.64
N ASP A 181 8.06 -13.93 -22.56
CA ASP A 181 7.48 -13.05 -21.53
C ASP A 181 8.56 -12.21 -20.82
N ILE A 182 9.71 -12.82 -20.51
CA ILE A 182 10.85 -12.14 -19.89
C ILE A 182 11.41 -11.05 -20.82
N ASP A 183 11.61 -11.40 -22.06
CA ASP A 183 12.14 -10.48 -23.07
C ASP A 183 11.17 -9.33 -23.36
N GLU A 184 9.87 -9.61 -23.46
CA GLU A 184 8.81 -8.60 -23.68
C GLU A 184 8.70 -7.62 -22.49
N LEU A 185 8.76 -8.13 -21.27
CA LEU A 185 8.76 -7.29 -20.07
C LEU A 185 10.07 -6.52 -19.90
N GLY A 186 11.17 -7.04 -20.45
CA GLY A 186 12.50 -6.46 -20.27
C GLY A 186 13.01 -6.57 -18.84
N VAL A 187 12.79 -7.72 -18.22
CA VAL A 187 13.17 -8.02 -16.82
C VAL A 187 14.24 -9.11 -16.78
N GLU A 188 14.85 -9.28 -15.61
CA GLU A 188 15.80 -10.35 -15.33
C GLU A 188 15.09 -11.54 -14.69
N GLY A 189 15.39 -12.75 -15.14
CA GLY A 189 14.82 -13.98 -14.58
C GLY A 189 15.04 -15.19 -15.46
N GLU A 190 14.44 -16.30 -15.04
CA GLU A 190 14.47 -17.57 -15.76
C GLU A 190 13.04 -18.04 -16.09
N PRO A 191 12.84 -18.72 -17.22
CA PRO A 191 11.56 -19.34 -17.55
C PRO A 191 11.12 -20.34 -16.48
N GLN A 192 9.81 -20.44 -16.30
CA GLN A 192 9.20 -21.40 -15.37
C GLN A 192 8.19 -22.24 -16.12
N GLU A 193 8.36 -23.55 -16.06
CA GLU A 193 7.47 -24.55 -16.65
C GLU A 193 6.41 -25.03 -15.65
#